data_822a64215832462759c6bc3ecbc6399f
#
_entry.id   822a64215832462759c6bc3ecbc6399f
#
_cell.length_a   1.000
_cell.length_b   1.000
_cell.length_c   1.000
_cell.angle_alpha   90.00
_cell.angle_beta   90.00
_cell.angle_gamma   90.00
#
_symmetry.space_group_name_H-M   'P 1'
#
loop_
_entity.id
_entity.type
_entity.pdbx_description
1 polymer ?
#
loop_
_entity_poly.entity_id
_entity_poly.type
_entity_poly.pdbx_seq_one_letter_code
_entity_poly.pdbx_strand_id
1 'polypeptide(L)'
;MPRRIGEPQRQGGSERLPAWRVDLSEDPSAEWRREFLRHALASGIFQSGQIAVEAGALVFELERSALPLTCDMLDQWIARANGNEVPEEPPAGAQVTTILIVDDQPEVGPLAEDILEPEGYAVVHTTDPMEAIRLARMRPGDIDVLLVDIVMPLMDGRELAQRILALRPKVKVILMSGYEVSGIKGAEFAFLQKPFGIESLRRIVADTLREYPSKRARGPFAPPS
;
A
#
# COMPACT_ATOMS: atom_id res chain seq x y z
N MET A 1 -20.37 22.05 1.23
CA MET A 1 -19.33 21.19 1.82
C MET A 1 -18.30 20.90 0.77
N PRO A 2 -17.00 21.16 1.03
CA PRO A 2 -15.93 21.01 0.04
C PRO A 2 -15.88 19.60 -0.56
N ARG A 3 -15.63 19.52 -1.87
CA ARG A 3 -15.40 18.28 -2.61
C ARG A 3 -14.22 18.49 -3.53
N ARG A 4 -13.47 17.45 -3.84
CA ARG A 4 -12.40 17.50 -4.83
C ARG A 4 -12.97 17.75 -6.23
N ILE A 5 -12.32 18.63 -6.99
CA ILE A 5 -12.64 18.89 -8.40
C ILE A 5 -11.44 18.44 -9.24
N GLY A 6 -11.67 17.41 -10.06
CA GLY A 6 -10.68 16.91 -11.01
C GLY A 6 -9.47 16.23 -10.38
N GLU A 7 -8.49 15.96 -11.23
CA GLU A 7 -7.23 15.29 -10.84
C GLU A 7 -6.18 16.30 -10.35
N PRO A 8 -5.23 15.85 -9.49
CA PRO A 8 -4.13 16.69 -9.05
C PRO A 8 -3.30 17.24 -10.21
N GLN A 9 -3.05 18.55 -10.17
CA GLN A 9 -2.24 19.25 -11.16
C GLN A 9 -0.87 19.58 -10.58
N ARG A 10 0.20 19.32 -11.34
CA ARG A 10 1.54 19.69 -10.93
C ARG A 10 1.71 21.21 -11.00
N GLN A 11 2.13 21.83 -9.89
CA GLN A 11 2.34 23.29 -9.81
C GLN A 11 3.81 23.70 -9.64
N GLY A 12 4.71 22.77 -9.34
CA GLY A 12 6.11 23.09 -9.06
C GLY A 12 6.84 21.97 -8.34
N GLY A 13 7.74 22.33 -7.43
CA GLY A 13 8.55 21.38 -6.68
C GLY A 13 9.74 20.85 -7.47
N SER A 14 10.55 19.99 -6.85
CA SER A 14 11.65 19.30 -7.50
C SER A 14 11.15 18.13 -8.39
N GLU A 15 12.02 17.56 -9.23
CA GLU A 15 11.64 16.34 -9.98
C GLU A 15 11.35 15.16 -9.06
N ARG A 16 12.07 15.07 -7.95
CA ARG A 16 11.93 14.01 -6.95
C ARG A 16 10.71 14.23 -6.04
N LEU A 17 10.42 15.46 -5.69
CA LEU A 17 9.29 15.82 -4.82
C LEU A 17 8.50 16.96 -5.46
N PRO A 18 7.65 16.68 -6.45
CA PRO A 18 6.81 17.68 -7.08
C PRO A 18 5.72 18.19 -6.15
N ALA A 19 5.37 19.46 -6.31
CA ALA A 19 4.21 20.05 -5.66
C ALA A 19 2.96 19.86 -6.51
N TRP A 20 1.89 19.44 -5.86
CA TRP A 20 0.59 19.15 -6.47
C TRP A 20 -0.49 20.06 -5.92
N ARG A 21 -1.45 20.41 -6.75
CA ARG A 21 -2.64 21.16 -6.38
C ARG A 21 -3.90 20.38 -6.76
N VAL A 22 -4.85 20.37 -5.85
CA VAL A 22 -6.19 19.81 -6.05
C VAL A 22 -7.21 20.89 -5.71
N ASP A 23 -8.01 21.29 -6.66
CA ASP A 23 -9.05 22.28 -6.43
C ASP A 23 -10.24 21.69 -5.66
N LEU A 24 -10.85 22.50 -4.82
CA LEU A 24 -12.04 22.19 -4.05
C LEU A 24 -13.25 22.95 -4.62
N SER A 25 -14.43 22.40 -4.48
CA SER A 25 -15.68 22.99 -4.98
C SER A 25 -16.06 24.33 -4.32
N GLU A 26 -15.49 24.60 -3.15
CA GLU A 26 -15.71 25.82 -2.38
C GLU A 26 -14.52 26.06 -1.41
N ASP A 27 -14.38 27.26 -0.92
CA ASP A 27 -13.37 27.59 0.08
C ASP A 27 -13.77 27.03 1.45
N PRO A 28 -12.95 26.15 2.05
CA PRO A 28 -13.30 25.48 3.29
C PRO A 28 -13.22 26.40 4.51
N SER A 29 -14.12 26.16 5.47
CA SER A 29 -14.10 26.85 6.76
C SER A 29 -12.83 26.56 7.57
N ALA A 30 -12.52 27.39 8.56
CA ALA A 30 -11.37 27.18 9.45
C ALA A 30 -11.48 25.87 10.27
N GLU A 31 -12.69 25.47 10.63
CA GLU A 31 -12.96 24.22 11.34
C GLU A 31 -12.70 23.02 10.43
N TRP A 32 -13.21 23.05 9.21
CA TRP A 32 -12.97 22.04 8.20
C TRP A 32 -11.47 21.86 7.91
N ARG A 33 -10.73 22.98 7.75
CA ARG A 33 -9.27 22.94 7.51
C ARG A 33 -8.52 22.24 8.63
N ARG A 34 -8.88 22.50 9.89
CA ARG A 34 -8.27 21.84 11.06
C ARG A 34 -8.53 20.35 11.07
N GLU A 35 -9.78 19.96 10.81
CA GLU A 35 -10.20 18.56 10.81
C GLU A 35 -9.56 17.78 9.67
N PHE A 36 -9.53 18.33 8.47
CA PHE A 36 -8.85 17.74 7.32
C PHE A 36 -7.35 17.53 7.60
N LEU A 37 -6.64 18.57 8.04
CA LEU A 37 -5.21 18.48 8.34
C LEU A 37 -4.91 17.50 9.48
N ARG A 38 -5.79 17.38 10.45
CA ARG A 38 -5.68 16.38 11.53
C ARG A 38 -5.63 14.96 10.95
N HIS A 39 -6.52 14.64 10.04
CA HIS A 39 -6.54 13.32 9.38
C HIS A 39 -5.35 13.12 8.44
N ALA A 40 -5.04 14.12 7.63
CA ALA A 40 -3.93 14.07 6.68
C ALA A 40 -2.58 13.84 7.39
N LEU A 41 -2.30 14.56 8.46
CA LEU A 41 -1.06 14.42 9.23
C LEU A 41 -1.03 13.15 10.09
N ALA A 42 -2.17 12.71 10.62
CA ALA A 42 -2.28 11.45 11.36
C ALA A 42 -2.02 10.22 10.49
N SER A 43 -2.23 10.32 9.18
CA SER A 43 -1.94 9.24 8.22
C SER A 43 -0.45 8.91 8.10
N GLY A 44 0.44 9.86 8.45
CA GLY A 44 1.89 9.75 8.29
C GLY A 44 2.39 9.91 6.84
N ILE A 45 1.50 10.15 5.86
CA ILE A 45 1.90 10.42 4.47
C ILE A 45 2.60 11.76 4.37
N PHE A 46 2.10 12.76 5.09
CA PHE A 46 2.65 14.10 5.08
C PHE A 46 3.32 14.42 6.40
N GLN A 47 4.48 15.05 6.31
CA GLN A 47 5.07 15.76 7.44
C GLN A 47 4.46 17.16 7.58
N SER A 48 4.60 17.75 8.74
CA SER A 48 4.15 19.13 8.97
C SER A 48 4.78 20.05 7.92
N GLY A 49 3.94 20.80 7.21
CA GLY A 49 4.35 21.70 6.12
C GLY A 49 4.35 21.09 4.71
N GLN A 50 4.21 19.78 4.55
CA GLN A 50 4.11 19.15 3.24
C GLN A 50 2.70 19.17 2.63
N ILE A 51 1.69 19.50 3.43
CA ILE A 51 0.31 19.67 2.97
C ILE A 51 -0.28 20.93 3.56
N ALA A 52 -0.96 21.70 2.74
CA ALA A 52 -1.66 22.93 3.13
C ALA A 52 -3.03 23.00 2.49
N VAL A 53 -3.95 23.69 3.17
CA VAL A 53 -5.27 24.06 2.63
C VAL A 53 -5.25 25.53 2.33
N GLU A 54 -5.18 25.87 1.06
CA GLU A 54 -5.27 27.24 0.55
C GLU A 54 -6.71 27.65 0.25
N ALA A 55 -6.94 28.88 -0.23
CA ALA A 55 -8.25 29.32 -0.66
C ALA A 55 -8.76 28.44 -1.82
N GLY A 56 -9.75 27.58 -1.52
CA GLY A 56 -10.38 26.70 -2.50
C GLY A 56 -9.50 25.57 -3.06
N ALA A 57 -8.37 25.22 -2.40
CA ALA A 57 -7.52 24.14 -2.88
C ALA A 57 -6.72 23.45 -1.78
N LEU A 58 -6.30 22.21 -2.05
CA LEU A 58 -5.28 21.47 -1.32
C LEU A 58 -3.97 21.58 -2.09
N VAL A 59 -2.88 21.93 -1.41
CA VAL A 59 -1.53 21.97 -1.97
C VAL A 59 -0.64 21.05 -1.16
N PHE A 60 0.10 20.17 -1.82
CA PHE A 60 0.97 19.21 -1.13
C PHE A 60 2.16 18.78 -1.98
N GLU A 61 3.23 18.40 -1.29
CA GLU A 61 4.43 17.84 -1.91
C GLU A 61 4.44 16.31 -1.76
N LEU A 62 4.53 15.59 -2.89
CA LEU A 62 4.47 14.13 -2.90
C LEU A 62 5.15 13.58 -4.14
N GLU A 63 5.84 12.45 -4.02
CA GLU A 63 6.37 11.71 -5.15
C GLU A 63 5.25 11.25 -6.09
N ARG A 64 5.52 11.28 -7.41
CA ARG A 64 4.52 10.95 -8.42
C ARG A 64 3.96 9.54 -8.29
N SER A 65 4.77 8.60 -7.87
CA SER A 65 4.41 7.19 -7.65
C SER A 65 3.37 6.99 -6.54
N ALA A 66 3.34 7.88 -5.55
CA ALA A 66 2.41 7.82 -4.44
C ALA A 66 1.08 8.57 -4.70
N LEU A 67 0.99 9.29 -5.83
CA LEU A 67 -0.15 10.17 -6.10
C LEU A 67 -1.50 9.43 -6.23
N PRO A 68 -1.61 8.28 -6.94
CA PRO A 68 -2.89 7.59 -7.07
C PRO A 68 -3.49 7.19 -5.71
N LEU A 69 -2.68 6.59 -4.85
CA LEU A 69 -3.06 6.21 -3.48
C LEU A 69 -3.49 7.41 -2.64
N THR A 70 -2.78 8.53 -2.80
CA THR A 70 -3.07 9.76 -2.06
C THR A 70 -4.39 10.38 -2.50
N CYS A 71 -4.80 10.23 -3.77
CA CYS A 71 -6.09 10.73 -4.25
C CYS A 71 -7.26 10.07 -3.52
N ASP A 72 -7.25 8.75 -3.37
CA ASP A 72 -8.30 8.02 -2.64
C ASP A 72 -8.37 8.45 -1.16
N MET A 73 -7.21 8.69 -0.56
CA MET A 73 -7.12 9.17 0.82
C MET A 73 -7.59 10.62 0.96
N LEU A 74 -7.27 11.49 0.01
CA LEU A 74 -7.78 12.86 -0.01
C LEU A 74 -9.31 12.88 0.01
N ASP A 75 -9.95 12.05 -0.81
CA ASP A 75 -11.40 11.97 -0.85
C ASP A 75 -12.00 11.47 0.49
N GLN A 76 -11.35 10.51 1.15
CA GLN A 76 -11.75 10.04 2.48
C GLN A 76 -11.58 11.13 3.55
N TRP A 77 -10.46 11.85 3.56
CA TRP A 77 -10.23 12.93 4.55
C TRP A 77 -11.17 14.11 4.32
N ILE A 78 -11.47 14.43 3.05
CA ILE A 78 -12.49 15.43 2.68
C ILE A 78 -13.86 15.01 3.22
N ALA A 79 -14.25 13.74 3.04
CA ALA A 79 -15.51 13.22 3.52
C ALA A 79 -15.61 13.28 5.06
N ARG A 80 -14.55 12.89 5.78
CA ARG A 80 -14.47 12.99 7.24
C ARG A 80 -14.53 14.43 7.75
N ALA A 81 -13.80 15.33 7.10
CA ALA A 81 -13.85 16.76 7.43
C ALA A 81 -15.22 17.41 7.16
N ASN A 82 -16.02 16.81 6.27
CA ASN A 82 -17.41 17.16 6.05
C ASN A 82 -18.37 16.60 7.12
N GLY A 83 -17.88 15.87 8.12
CA GLY A 83 -18.70 15.21 9.13
C GLY A 83 -19.42 13.95 8.63
N ASN A 84 -19.03 13.44 7.47
CA ASN A 84 -19.54 12.16 6.99
C ASN A 84 -18.83 11.02 7.72
N GLU A 85 -19.61 10.05 8.21
CA GLU A 85 -19.04 8.77 8.63
C GLU A 85 -18.46 8.10 7.38
N VAL A 86 -17.15 8.10 7.26
CA VAL A 86 -16.46 7.26 6.30
C VAL A 86 -16.26 5.93 7.01
N PRO A 87 -16.81 4.82 6.50
CA PRO A 87 -16.55 3.51 7.08
C PRO A 87 -15.04 3.31 7.22
N GLU A 88 -14.59 2.78 8.36
CA GLU A 88 -13.18 2.44 8.56
C GLU A 88 -12.71 1.33 7.59
N GLU A 89 -13.67 0.65 6.98
CA GLU A 89 -13.44 -0.35 5.92
C GLU A 89 -14.29 0.00 4.70
N PRO A 90 -13.80 -0.25 3.47
CA PRO A 90 -14.67 -0.22 2.30
C PRO A 90 -15.85 -1.18 2.53
N PRO A 91 -17.05 -0.88 1.97
CA PRO A 91 -18.22 -1.71 2.22
C PRO A 91 -17.90 -3.17 1.92
N ALA A 92 -18.23 -4.05 2.85
CA ALA A 92 -18.06 -5.50 2.72
C ALA A 92 -18.92 -6.00 1.55
N GLY A 93 -18.36 -5.95 0.34
CA GLY A 93 -19.07 -6.35 -0.88
C GLY A 93 -18.19 -6.41 -2.12
N ALA A 94 -17.06 -5.72 -2.13
CA ALA A 94 -16.04 -5.83 -3.17
C ALA A 94 -14.66 -5.55 -2.54
N GLN A 95 -14.18 -6.44 -1.68
CA GLN A 95 -12.78 -6.41 -1.28
C GLN A 95 -11.95 -6.87 -2.47
N VAL A 96 -11.47 -5.89 -3.25
CA VAL A 96 -10.46 -6.18 -4.25
C VAL A 96 -9.20 -6.58 -3.48
N THR A 97 -8.79 -7.84 -3.60
CA THR A 97 -7.57 -8.36 -2.99
C THR A 97 -6.37 -7.54 -3.46
N THR A 98 -5.64 -6.96 -2.54
CA THR A 98 -4.48 -6.12 -2.85
C THR A 98 -3.18 -6.92 -2.68
N ILE A 99 -2.35 -6.89 -3.72
CA ILE A 99 -1.04 -7.54 -3.77
C ILE A 99 0.05 -6.48 -3.80
N LEU A 100 0.92 -6.47 -2.80
CA LEU A 100 2.14 -5.65 -2.79
C LEU A 100 3.30 -6.49 -3.32
N ILE A 101 3.94 -6.01 -4.38
CA ILE A 101 5.08 -6.66 -5.03
C ILE A 101 6.34 -5.86 -4.74
N VAL A 102 7.38 -6.53 -4.28
CA VAL A 102 8.68 -5.91 -4.02
C VAL A 102 9.79 -6.71 -4.67
N ASP A 103 10.43 -6.11 -5.65
CA ASP A 103 11.48 -6.74 -6.45
C ASP A 103 12.44 -5.66 -6.96
N ASP A 104 13.74 -5.82 -6.79
CA ASP A 104 14.72 -4.83 -7.22
C ASP A 104 14.88 -4.75 -8.76
N GLN A 105 14.34 -5.72 -9.47
CA GLN A 105 14.25 -5.71 -10.93
C GLN A 105 13.00 -4.95 -11.36
N PRO A 106 13.13 -3.78 -12.01
CA PRO A 106 12.01 -2.89 -12.30
C PRO A 106 10.98 -3.49 -13.28
N GLU A 107 11.35 -4.54 -14.00
CA GLU A 107 10.46 -5.22 -14.96
C GLU A 107 9.47 -6.18 -14.30
N VAL A 108 9.78 -6.68 -13.10
CA VAL A 108 8.96 -7.71 -12.43
C VAL A 108 7.63 -7.15 -11.96
N GLY A 109 7.62 -5.94 -11.40
CA GLY A 109 6.39 -5.29 -10.95
C GLY A 109 5.35 -5.14 -12.06
N PRO A 110 5.67 -4.42 -13.17
CA PRO A 110 4.74 -4.27 -14.31
C PRO A 110 4.31 -5.60 -14.94
N LEU A 111 5.23 -6.55 -15.07
CA LEU A 111 4.89 -7.88 -15.59
C LEU A 111 3.86 -8.59 -14.71
N ALA A 112 4.03 -8.54 -13.41
CA ALA A 112 3.11 -9.18 -12.48
C ALA A 112 1.76 -8.42 -12.42
N GLU A 113 1.75 -7.11 -12.58
CA GLU A 113 0.55 -6.27 -12.73
C GLU A 113 -0.26 -6.71 -13.96
N ASP A 114 0.37 -6.79 -15.14
CA ASP A 114 -0.26 -7.27 -16.38
C ASP A 114 -0.88 -8.68 -16.26
N ILE A 115 -0.33 -9.53 -15.39
CA ILE A 115 -0.81 -10.88 -15.15
C ILE A 115 -1.95 -10.93 -14.16
N LEU A 116 -1.90 -10.13 -13.10
CA LEU A 116 -2.78 -10.27 -11.94
C LEU A 116 -3.98 -9.32 -11.97
N GLU A 117 -3.88 -8.12 -12.57
CA GLU A 117 -5.02 -7.21 -12.69
C GLU A 117 -6.20 -7.79 -13.49
N PRO A 118 -5.98 -8.52 -14.62
CA PRO A 118 -7.08 -9.19 -15.33
C PRO A 118 -7.81 -10.27 -14.51
N GLU A 119 -7.16 -10.78 -13.45
CA GLU A 119 -7.77 -11.73 -12.49
C GLU A 119 -8.57 -11.02 -11.38
N GLY A 120 -8.63 -9.68 -11.40
CA GLY A 120 -9.39 -8.89 -10.45
C GLY A 120 -8.60 -8.50 -9.18
N TYR A 121 -7.29 -8.65 -9.16
CA TYR A 121 -6.43 -8.18 -8.07
C TYR A 121 -6.04 -6.73 -8.27
N ALA A 122 -5.91 -5.97 -7.19
CA ALA A 122 -5.24 -4.67 -7.20
C ALA A 122 -3.75 -4.89 -6.95
N VAL A 123 -2.89 -4.43 -7.86
CA VAL A 123 -1.45 -4.59 -7.75
C VAL A 123 -0.79 -3.26 -7.40
N VAL A 124 0.13 -3.31 -6.45
CA VAL A 124 1.03 -2.21 -6.11
C VAL A 124 2.44 -2.77 -6.12
N HIS A 125 3.35 -2.11 -6.80
CA HIS A 125 4.72 -2.59 -6.86
C HIS A 125 5.74 -1.49 -6.55
N THR A 126 6.89 -1.89 -6.02
CA THR A 126 8.04 -1.01 -5.76
C THR A 126 9.34 -1.80 -5.84
N THR A 127 10.42 -1.12 -6.20
CA THR A 127 11.78 -1.67 -6.18
C THR A 127 12.53 -1.37 -4.90
N ASP A 128 11.96 -0.55 -4.01
CA ASP A 128 12.58 -0.10 -2.76
C ASP A 128 11.91 -0.76 -1.54
N PRO A 129 12.65 -1.60 -0.76
CA PRO A 129 12.13 -2.21 0.45
C PRO A 129 11.65 -1.19 1.51
N MET A 130 12.26 -0.02 1.58
CA MET A 130 11.84 1.02 2.53
C MET A 130 10.52 1.66 2.10
N GLU A 131 10.31 1.84 0.81
CA GLU A 131 9.04 2.27 0.26
C GLU A 131 7.94 1.23 0.52
N ALA A 132 8.24 -0.07 0.38
CA ALA A 132 7.31 -1.14 0.71
C ALA A 132 6.84 -1.07 2.19
N ILE A 133 7.76 -0.81 3.13
CA ILE A 133 7.42 -0.62 4.55
C ILE A 133 6.53 0.62 4.72
N ARG A 134 6.83 1.71 4.01
CA ARG A 134 6.03 2.93 4.02
C ARG A 134 4.62 2.67 3.52
N LEU A 135 4.49 2.00 2.38
CA LEU A 135 3.20 1.59 1.81
C LEU A 135 2.42 0.69 2.78
N ALA A 136 3.07 -0.30 3.37
CA ALA A 136 2.44 -1.19 4.35
C ALA A 136 1.94 -0.45 5.60
N ARG A 137 2.62 0.63 6.01
CA ARG A 137 2.22 1.44 7.18
C ARG A 137 1.07 2.37 6.86
N MET A 138 1.05 2.96 5.68
CA MET A 138 0.29 4.16 5.36
C MET A 138 -0.93 3.89 4.48
N ARG A 139 -0.96 2.77 3.76
CA ARG A 139 -2.07 2.45 2.87
C ARG A 139 -3.36 2.21 3.65
N PRO A 140 -4.47 2.92 3.35
CA PRO A 140 -5.77 2.56 3.84
C PRO A 140 -6.21 1.25 3.17
N GLY A 141 -6.87 0.39 3.92
CA GLY A 141 -7.24 -0.94 3.48
C GLY A 141 -6.15 -1.98 3.72
N ASP A 142 -6.48 -3.22 3.45
CA ASP A 142 -5.57 -4.33 3.70
C ASP A 142 -4.66 -4.54 2.48
N ILE A 143 -3.39 -4.84 2.75
CA ILE A 143 -2.53 -5.57 1.83
C ILE A 143 -2.77 -7.04 2.17
N ASP A 144 -3.31 -7.79 1.23
CA ASP A 144 -3.69 -9.18 1.46
C ASP A 144 -2.52 -10.12 1.19
N VAL A 145 -1.71 -9.79 0.19
CA VAL A 145 -0.55 -10.59 -0.22
C VAL A 145 0.67 -9.69 -0.38
N LEU A 146 1.80 -10.11 0.17
CA LEU A 146 3.13 -9.61 -0.12
C LEU A 146 3.87 -10.60 -1.00
N LEU A 147 4.21 -10.21 -2.21
CA LEU A 147 5.07 -10.95 -3.13
C LEU A 147 6.44 -10.27 -3.14
N VAL A 148 7.48 -10.92 -2.60
CA VAL A 148 8.77 -10.27 -2.36
C VAL A 148 9.95 -11.13 -2.82
N ASP A 149 10.88 -10.50 -3.57
CA ASP A 149 12.17 -11.14 -3.87
C ASP A 149 13.01 -11.30 -2.60
N ILE A 150 13.63 -12.47 -2.45
CA ILE A 150 14.52 -12.74 -1.31
C ILE A 150 15.80 -11.91 -1.41
N VAL A 151 16.38 -11.83 -2.61
CA VAL A 151 17.69 -11.22 -2.83
C VAL A 151 17.53 -9.82 -3.39
N MET A 152 17.53 -8.83 -2.51
CA MET A 152 17.44 -7.42 -2.89
C MET A 152 18.57 -6.61 -2.25
N PRO A 153 19.00 -5.50 -2.88
CA PRO A 153 19.86 -4.52 -2.22
C PRO A 153 19.22 -3.96 -0.95
N LEU A 154 20.03 -3.54 0.00
CA LEU A 154 19.63 -2.85 1.24
C LEU A 154 18.95 -3.74 2.29
N MET A 155 18.09 -4.68 1.90
CA MET A 155 17.34 -5.51 2.84
C MET A 155 16.97 -6.85 2.20
N ASP A 156 17.20 -7.95 2.91
CA ASP A 156 16.73 -9.28 2.52
C ASP A 156 15.19 -9.33 2.55
N GLY A 157 14.59 -9.98 1.55
CA GLY A 157 13.13 -10.04 1.44
C GLY A 157 12.45 -10.75 2.60
N ARG A 158 13.13 -11.65 3.30
CA ARG A 158 12.60 -12.30 4.52
C ARG A 158 12.54 -11.31 5.68
N GLU A 159 13.55 -10.46 5.80
CA GLU A 159 13.55 -9.38 6.79
C GLU A 159 12.43 -8.38 6.50
N LEU A 160 12.25 -8.00 5.22
CA LEU A 160 11.15 -7.15 4.79
C LEU A 160 9.79 -7.77 5.14
N ALA A 161 9.61 -9.06 4.84
CA ALA A 161 8.38 -9.78 5.14
C ALA A 161 8.06 -9.76 6.65
N GLN A 162 9.05 -9.99 7.51
CA GLN A 162 8.88 -9.93 8.96
C GLN A 162 8.46 -8.54 9.43
N ARG A 163 9.08 -7.47 8.89
CA ARG A 163 8.73 -6.09 9.22
C ARG A 163 7.30 -5.74 8.77
N ILE A 164 6.89 -6.18 7.58
CA ILE A 164 5.53 -5.96 7.08
C ILE A 164 4.52 -6.76 7.90
N LEU A 165 4.81 -8.01 8.27
CA LEU A 165 3.94 -8.81 9.14
C LEU A 165 3.77 -8.20 10.53
N ALA A 166 4.79 -7.56 11.08
CA ALA A 166 4.67 -6.82 12.34
C ALA A 166 3.71 -5.63 12.25
N LEU A 167 3.60 -4.99 11.08
CA LEU A 167 2.67 -3.89 10.80
C LEU A 167 1.28 -4.39 10.39
N ARG A 168 1.24 -5.48 9.64
CA ARG A 168 0.05 -6.08 9.00
C ARG A 168 0.01 -7.60 9.24
N PRO A 169 -0.41 -8.07 10.42
CA PRO A 169 -0.33 -9.50 10.79
C PRO A 169 -1.18 -10.44 9.94
N LYS A 170 -2.11 -9.91 9.15
CA LYS A 170 -2.99 -10.70 8.27
C LYS A 170 -2.40 -10.89 6.87
N VAL A 171 -1.35 -10.18 6.51
CA VAL A 171 -0.70 -10.28 5.19
C VAL A 171 -0.19 -11.70 4.97
N LYS A 172 -0.46 -12.24 3.81
CA LYS A 172 0.07 -13.52 3.35
C LYS A 172 1.34 -13.26 2.56
N VAL A 173 2.38 -14.04 2.79
CA VAL A 173 3.69 -13.80 2.18
C VAL A 173 4.02 -14.89 1.17
N ILE A 174 4.43 -14.45 -0.03
CA ILE A 174 5.02 -15.27 -1.07
C ILE A 174 6.44 -14.76 -1.30
N LEU A 175 7.44 -15.62 -1.06
CA LEU A 175 8.83 -15.31 -1.33
C LEU A 175 9.18 -15.70 -2.77
N MET A 176 9.89 -14.84 -3.49
CA MET A 176 10.42 -15.13 -4.82
C MET A 176 11.94 -15.36 -4.74
N SER A 177 12.49 -16.30 -5.52
CA SER A 177 13.94 -16.49 -5.63
C SER A 177 14.33 -17.18 -6.93
N GLY A 178 15.49 -16.79 -7.49
CA GLY A 178 16.12 -17.48 -8.61
C GLY A 178 16.88 -18.75 -8.22
N TYR A 179 17.11 -19.00 -6.93
CA TYR A 179 17.81 -20.17 -6.45
C TYR A 179 16.82 -21.20 -5.88
N GLU A 180 17.12 -22.50 -6.12
CA GLU A 180 16.40 -23.56 -5.41
C GLU A 180 16.64 -23.38 -3.90
N VAL A 181 15.61 -23.04 -3.19
CA VAL A 181 15.65 -22.96 -1.73
C VAL A 181 15.37 -24.36 -1.17
N SER A 182 16.30 -25.30 -1.43
CA SER A 182 16.30 -26.61 -0.82
C SER A 182 16.64 -26.46 0.67
N GLY A 183 15.62 -26.49 1.52
CA GLY A 183 15.82 -26.42 2.98
C GLY A 183 14.75 -25.67 3.75
N ILE A 184 13.83 -24.97 3.12
CA ILE A 184 12.67 -24.35 3.80
C ILE A 184 11.54 -25.38 3.92
N LYS A 185 11.84 -26.58 4.44
CA LYS A 185 10.81 -27.50 4.95
C LYS A 185 10.32 -26.96 6.28
N GLY A 186 9.11 -26.47 6.30
CA GLY A 186 8.50 -25.79 7.46
C GLY A 186 8.27 -24.30 7.21
N ALA A 187 8.33 -23.85 5.95
CA ALA A 187 8.18 -22.46 5.60
C ALA A 187 6.78 -21.96 5.98
N GLU A 188 6.77 -20.97 6.84
CA GLU A 188 5.63 -20.16 7.19
C GLU A 188 5.07 -19.36 5.98
N PHE A 189 5.77 -19.42 4.82
CA PHE A 189 5.54 -18.63 3.61
C PHE A 189 5.45 -19.51 2.36
N ALA A 190 4.63 -19.10 1.41
CA ALA A 190 4.60 -19.67 0.07
C ALA A 190 5.87 -19.26 -0.71
N PHE A 191 6.25 -20.04 -1.71
CA PHE A 191 7.48 -19.82 -2.47
C PHE A 191 7.23 -19.89 -3.98
N LEU A 192 7.71 -18.87 -4.71
CA LEU A 192 7.69 -18.80 -6.17
C LEU A 192 9.11 -18.76 -6.73
N GLN A 193 9.47 -19.78 -7.50
CA GLN A 193 10.78 -19.85 -8.14
C GLN A 193 10.85 -18.96 -9.38
N LYS A 194 11.87 -18.13 -9.50
CA LYS A 194 12.22 -17.38 -10.70
C LYS A 194 13.12 -18.24 -11.64
N PRO A 195 12.95 -18.17 -12.97
CA PRO A 195 11.91 -17.41 -13.67
C PRO A 195 10.55 -18.13 -13.57
N PHE A 196 9.49 -17.34 -13.41
CA PHE A 196 8.13 -17.88 -13.33
C PHE A 196 7.29 -17.50 -14.56
N GLY A 197 6.39 -18.37 -14.93
CA GLY A 197 5.42 -18.10 -15.98
C GLY A 197 4.08 -17.60 -15.42
N ILE A 198 3.22 -17.13 -16.32
CA ILE A 198 1.89 -16.58 -16.03
C ILE A 198 1.09 -17.53 -15.12
N GLU A 199 0.98 -18.79 -15.49
CA GLU A 199 0.21 -19.80 -14.76
C GLU A 199 0.77 -20.09 -13.36
N SER A 200 2.10 -20.01 -13.20
CA SER A 200 2.75 -20.23 -11.89
C SER A 200 2.44 -19.10 -10.93
N LEU A 201 2.48 -17.84 -11.41
CA LEU A 201 2.16 -16.67 -10.60
C LEU A 201 0.67 -16.67 -10.22
N ARG A 202 -0.23 -16.88 -11.17
CA ARG A 202 -1.68 -16.96 -10.91
C ARG A 202 -2.00 -18.01 -9.87
N ARG A 203 -1.48 -19.21 -10.05
CA ARG A 203 -1.73 -20.35 -9.17
C ARG A 203 -1.23 -20.08 -7.75
N ILE A 204 0.02 -19.64 -7.58
CA ILE A 204 0.57 -19.44 -6.23
C ILE A 204 -0.18 -18.36 -5.46
N VAL A 205 -0.62 -17.29 -6.12
CA VAL A 205 -1.44 -16.25 -5.49
C VAL A 205 -2.79 -16.82 -5.07
N ALA A 206 -3.48 -17.52 -5.97
CA ALA A 206 -4.78 -18.10 -5.67
C ALA A 206 -4.70 -19.16 -4.55
N ASP A 207 -3.69 -20.02 -4.55
CA ASP A 207 -3.48 -21.05 -3.53
C ASP A 207 -3.16 -20.42 -2.17
N THR A 208 -2.27 -19.40 -2.15
CA THR A 208 -1.94 -18.66 -0.93
C THR A 208 -3.17 -17.95 -0.34
N LEU A 209 -4.06 -17.45 -1.17
CA LEU A 209 -5.30 -16.84 -0.71
C LEU A 209 -6.31 -17.87 -0.14
N ARG A 210 -6.32 -19.10 -0.64
CA ARG A 210 -7.22 -20.18 -0.18
C ARG A 210 -6.71 -20.89 1.09
N GLU A 211 -5.42 -21.24 1.13
CA GLU A 211 -4.86 -22.14 2.16
C GLU A 211 -4.61 -21.48 3.50
N TYR A 212 -4.52 -20.16 3.54
CA TYR A 212 -4.34 -19.39 4.77
C TYR A 212 -5.56 -18.52 5.07
N PRO A 213 -6.70 -19.10 5.52
CA PRO A 213 -7.70 -18.25 6.14
C PRO A 213 -7.02 -17.57 7.33
N SER A 214 -7.11 -16.25 7.41
CA SER A 214 -6.45 -15.41 8.42
C SER A 214 -6.56 -16.06 9.81
N LYS A 215 -5.48 -16.65 10.31
CA LYS A 215 -5.44 -17.19 11.67
C LYS A 215 -5.66 -16.00 12.61
N ARG A 216 -6.82 -15.97 13.26
CA ARG A 216 -7.03 -15.13 14.44
C ARG A 216 -5.83 -15.33 15.35
N ALA A 217 -5.18 -14.23 15.71
CA ALA A 217 -4.04 -14.20 16.60
C ALA A 217 -4.26 -15.14 17.79
N ARG A 218 -3.49 -16.21 17.89
CA ARG A 218 -3.22 -16.82 19.18
C ARG A 218 -2.25 -15.90 19.89
N GLY A 219 -2.67 -15.43 21.04
CA GLY A 219 -1.96 -14.49 21.88
C GLY A 219 -0.55 -14.92 22.28
N PRO A 220 0.16 -14.08 23.03
CA PRO A 220 1.62 -14.08 23.10
C PRO A 220 2.17 -15.36 23.72
N PHE A 221 3.31 -15.76 23.15
CA PHE A 221 4.26 -16.73 23.63
C PHE A 221 4.31 -16.81 25.18
N ALA A 222 3.92 -17.94 25.75
CA ALA A 222 4.25 -18.26 27.12
C ALA A 222 5.68 -18.81 27.15
N PRO A 223 6.60 -18.34 28.03
CA PRO A 223 7.93 -18.90 28.15
C PRO A 223 7.85 -20.32 28.72
N PRO A 224 8.78 -21.21 28.32
CA PRO A 224 8.86 -22.55 28.90
C PRO A 224 9.28 -22.49 30.38
N SER A 225 8.66 -23.34 31.16
CA SER A 225 8.94 -23.58 32.58
C SER A 225 10.32 -24.19 32.79
#